data_fab59c40e8f0b2e962dfb34268cafbbe
#
_entry.id   fab59c40e8f0b2e962dfb34268cafbbe
#
_cell.length_a   1.000
_cell.length_b   1.000
_cell.length_c   1.000
_cell.angle_alpha   90.00
_cell.angle_beta   90.00
_cell.angle_gamma   90.00
#
_symmetry.space_group_name_H-M   'P 1'
#
loop_
_entity.id
_entity.type
_entity.pdbx_description
1 polymer ?
#
loop_
_entity_poly.entity_id
_entity_poly.type
_entity_poly.pdbx_seq_one_letter_code
_entity_poly.pdbx_strand_id
1 'polypeptide(L)'
;MALTVGKKLPNVSLHTKTEDSVEEINLLDWCGERRIVFFYVPGAFTQTCTNTHLPGFVRLFDSFAKKSVDVVACISVNDAHVMKAWGEQVGALGKIVMLADSHAQLAQALGVTRDFGPVLGERAKRCCFVADKGIIIHSFIEEPGQLTGSSAEAILEALQ
;
A
#
# COMPACT_ATOMS: atom_id res chain seq x y z
N MET A 1 2.12 7.31 -16.28
CA MET A 1 1.65 8.37 -15.36
C MET A 1 2.47 8.31 -14.09
N ALA A 2 2.86 9.42 -13.55
CA ALA A 2 3.60 9.44 -12.28
C ALA A 2 2.63 9.51 -11.10
N LEU A 3 3.08 9.03 -9.95
CA LEU A 3 2.36 9.17 -8.69
C LEU A 3 2.40 10.64 -8.27
N THR A 4 1.32 11.35 -8.52
CA THR A 4 1.28 12.83 -8.42
C THR A 4 0.00 13.29 -7.73
N VAL A 5 0.14 14.22 -6.78
CA VAL A 5 -0.99 14.88 -6.12
C VAL A 5 -1.88 15.57 -7.16
N GLY A 6 -3.18 15.43 -7.00
CA GLY A 6 -4.19 15.99 -7.89
C GLY A 6 -4.64 15.05 -9.00
N LYS A 7 -3.95 13.93 -9.20
CA LYS A 7 -4.33 12.95 -10.20
C LYS A 7 -5.31 11.93 -9.63
N LYS A 8 -6.16 11.40 -10.51
CA LYS A 8 -7.08 10.32 -10.19
C LYS A 8 -6.30 9.01 -10.03
N LEU A 9 -6.74 8.16 -9.11
CA LEU A 9 -6.18 6.81 -9.00
C LEU A 9 -6.31 6.06 -10.32
N PRO A 10 -5.29 5.28 -10.71
CA PRO A 10 -5.41 4.41 -11.87
C PRO A 10 -6.52 3.38 -11.68
N ASN A 11 -7.21 3.06 -12.77
CA ASN A 11 -8.28 2.07 -12.76
C ASN A 11 -7.68 0.68 -13.04
N VAL A 12 -7.03 0.10 -12.04
CA VAL A 12 -6.38 -1.21 -12.13
C VAL A 12 -7.03 -2.20 -11.18
N SER A 13 -6.95 -3.48 -11.51
CA SER A 13 -7.44 -4.55 -10.66
C SER A 13 -6.34 -5.02 -9.73
N LEU A 14 -6.66 -5.14 -8.46
CA LEU A 14 -5.82 -5.74 -7.43
C LEU A 14 -6.60 -6.90 -6.80
N HIS A 15 -5.93 -7.71 -6.01
CA HIS A 15 -6.56 -8.87 -5.37
C HIS A 15 -6.35 -8.84 -3.87
N THR A 16 -7.30 -9.37 -3.14
CA THR A 16 -7.19 -9.58 -1.71
C THR A 16 -7.77 -10.95 -1.36
N LYS A 17 -7.20 -11.61 -0.36
CA LYS A 17 -7.68 -12.93 0.05
C LYS A 17 -8.46 -12.82 1.35
N THR A 18 -9.70 -13.28 1.31
CA THR A 18 -10.53 -13.50 2.49
C THR A 18 -10.28 -14.92 3.01
N GLU A 19 -11.00 -15.35 4.04
CA GLU A 19 -10.90 -16.73 4.52
C GLU A 19 -11.38 -17.72 3.48
N ASP A 20 -12.36 -17.36 2.68
CA ASP A 20 -13.03 -18.26 1.77
C ASP A 20 -12.56 -18.19 0.32
N SER A 21 -12.08 -17.02 -0.12
CA SER A 21 -11.79 -16.81 -1.55
C SER A 21 -10.76 -15.71 -1.78
N VAL A 22 -10.27 -15.64 -3.02
CA VAL A 22 -9.52 -14.49 -3.53
C VAL A 22 -10.51 -13.60 -4.24
N GLU A 23 -10.57 -12.34 -3.85
CA GLU A 23 -11.47 -11.36 -4.44
C GLU A 23 -10.68 -10.36 -5.29
N GLU A 24 -11.24 -10.00 -6.43
CA GLU A 24 -10.71 -8.94 -7.27
C GLU A 24 -11.38 -7.62 -6.88
N ILE A 25 -10.56 -6.57 -6.74
CA ILE A 25 -11.09 -5.22 -6.56
C ILE A 25 -10.62 -4.36 -7.72
N ASN A 26 -11.46 -3.45 -8.16
CA ASN A 26 -11.07 -2.37 -9.06
C ASN A 26 -10.69 -1.18 -8.18
N LEU A 27 -9.47 -0.72 -8.27
CA LEU A 27 -8.92 0.23 -7.29
C LEU A 27 -9.74 1.52 -7.20
N LEU A 28 -10.10 2.11 -8.33
CA LEU A 28 -10.85 3.35 -8.34
C LEU A 28 -12.26 3.18 -7.76
N ASP A 29 -12.97 2.14 -8.19
CA ASP A 29 -14.31 1.84 -7.69
C ASP A 29 -14.29 1.47 -6.21
N TRP A 30 -13.27 0.72 -5.81
CA TRP A 30 -13.10 0.31 -4.42
C TRP A 30 -12.84 1.51 -3.50
N CYS A 31 -12.09 2.48 -3.98
CA CYS A 31 -11.87 3.72 -3.24
C CYS A 31 -13.18 4.46 -3.02
N GLY A 32 -14.01 4.59 -4.07
CA GLY A 32 -15.33 5.25 -3.98
C GLY A 32 -15.21 6.63 -3.37
N GLU A 33 -16.04 6.91 -2.38
CA GLU A 33 -16.11 8.19 -1.67
C GLU A 33 -15.22 8.22 -0.41
N ARG A 34 -14.41 7.20 -0.20
CA ARG A 34 -13.61 7.04 1.01
C ARG A 34 -12.26 7.75 0.91
N ARG A 35 -11.70 8.04 2.08
CA ARG A 35 -10.32 8.47 2.21
C ARG A 35 -9.49 7.26 2.62
N ILE A 36 -8.53 6.88 1.78
CA ILE A 36 -7.71 5.67 1.97
C ILE A 36 -6.24 6.03 1.96
N VAL A 37 -5.51 5.51 2.95
CA VAL A 37 -4.05 5.56 2.99
C VAL A 37 -3.53 4.27 2.38
N PHE A 38 -2.71 4.40 1.35
CA PHE A 38 -2.02 3.28 0.72
C PHE A 38 -0.53 3.39 1.02
N PHE A 39 0.08 2.27 1.39
CA PHE A 39 1.53 2.19 1.37
C PHE A 39 1.95 0.97 0.56
N TYR A 40 2.93 1.19 -0.30
CA TYR A 40 3.40 0.18 -1.24
C TYR A 40 4.80 -0.25 -0.82
N VAL A 41 4.99 -1.54 -0.60
CA VAL A 41 6.25 -2.10 -0.12
C VAL A 41 6.89 -2.97 -1.21
N PRO A 42 8.23 -3.07 -1.24
CA PRO A 42 8.91 -3.92 -2.23
C PRO A 42 8.58 -5.40 -2.13
N GLY A 43 8.29 -5.91 -0.94
CA GLY A 43 7.92 -7.32 -0.83
C GLY A 43 7.48 -7.76 0.56
N ALA A 44 6.46 -8.62 0.59
CA ALA A 44 6.05 -9.31 1.80
C ALA A 44 7.21 -10.13 2.33
N PHE A 45 7.30 -10.25 3.65
CA PHE A 45 8.32 -11.02 4.37
C PHE A 45 9.76 -10.50 4.21
N THR A 46 9.97 -9.39 3.51
CA THR A 46 11.29 -8.76 3.46
C THR A 46 11.55 -7.96 4.73
N GLN A 47 12.83 -7.65 4.99
CA GLN A 47 13.26 -7.18 6.31
C GLN A 47 12.58 -5.89 6.77
N THR A 48 12.75 -4.79 6.05
CA THR A 48 12.18 -3.49 6.45
C THR A 48 10.66 -3.48 6.40
N CYS A 49 10.08 -4.14 5.39
CA CYS A 49 8.63 -4.24 5.26
C CYS A 49 8.00 -4.95 6.45
N THR A 50 8.65 -6.01 6.93
CA THR A 50 8.12 -6.85 8.01
C THR A 50 8.45 -6.31 9.40
N ASN A 51 9.64 -5.74 9.58
CA ASN A 51 10.10 -5.35 10.91
C ASN A 51 9.73 -3.92 11.28
N THR A 52 9.49 -3.05 10.31
CA THR A 52 9.30 -1.61 10.58
C THR A 52 8.10 -1.01 9.86
N HIS A 53 7.99 -1.17 8.54
CA HIS A 53 6.99 -0.43 7.76
C HIS A 53 5.56 -0.86 8.10
N LEU A 54 5.21 -2.12 7.86
CA LEU A 54 3.88 -2.63 8.18
C LEU A 54 3.55 -2.54 9.67
N PRO A 55 4.44 -2.93 10.60
CA PRO A 55 4.14 -2.81 12.03
C PRO A 55 3.83 -1.38 12.49
N GLY A 56 4.45 -0.37 11.87
CA GLY A 56 4.16 1.02 12.18
C GLY A 56 2.70 1.39 11.91
N PHE A 57 2.15 0.92 10.80
CA PHE A 57 0.73 1.14 10.47
C PHE A 57 -0.20 0.36 11.39
N VAL A 58 0.17 -0.86 11.77
CA VAL A 58 -0.62 -1.64 12.73
C VAL A 58 -0.69 -0.92 14.08
N ARG A 59 0.46 -0.45 14.56
CA ARG A 59 0.56 0.25 15.85
C ARG A 59 -0.23 1.55 15.87
N LEU A 60 -0.21 2.30 14.78
CA LEU A 60 -0.84 3.62 14.67
C LEU A 60 -2.21 3.59 14.00
N PHE A 61 -2.79 2.42 13.84
CA PHE A 61 -4.05 2.23 13.12
C PHE A 61 -5.16 3.17 13.62
N ASP A 62 -5.35 3.23 14.94
CA ASP A 62 -6.42 4.06 15.52
C ASP A 62 -6.20 5.55 15.26
N SER A 63 -4.95 5.97 15.15
CA SER A 63 -4.62 7.37 14.88
C SER A 63 -5.06 7.81 13.49
N PHE A 64 -5.03 6.89 12.50
CA PHE A 64 -5.52 7.21 11.16
C PHE A 64 -7.03 7.45 11.13
N ALA A 65 -7.80 6.67 11.89
CA ALA A 65 -9.25 6.89 12.00
C ALA A 65 -9.57 8.29 12.52
N LYS A 66 -8.77 8.80 13.45
CA LYS A 66 -8.92 10.15 13.99
C LYS A 66 -8.59 11.24 12.97
N LYS A 67 -7.94 10.92 11.87
CA LYS A 67 -7.63 11.83 10.77
C LYS A 67 -8.62 11.66 9.60
N SER A 68 -9.78 11.09 9.86
CA SER A 68 -10.82 10.83 8.86
C SER A 68 -10.38 9.88 7.75
N VAL A 69 -9.46 8.98 8.05
CA VAL A 69 -9.06 7.91 7.14
C VAL A 69 -10.00 6.72 7.35
N ASP A 70 -10.63 6.28 6.28
CA ASP A 70 -11.60 5.19 6.33
C ASP A 70 -10.92 3.82 6.26
N VAL A 71 -9.83 3.71 5.49
CA VAL A 71 -9.11 2.45 5.27
C VAL A 71 -7.62 2.72 5.18
N VAL A 72 -6.83 1.79 5.72
CA VAL A 72 -5.38 1.73 5.49
C VAL A 72 -5.09 0.43 4.73
N ALA A 73 -4.40 0.52 3.61
CA ALA A 73 -4.12 -0.61 2.74
C ALA A 73 -2.63 -0.73 2.45
N CYS A 74 -2.13 -1.95 2.50
CA CYS A 74 -0.76 -2.31 2.14
C CYS A 74 -0.77 -3.01 0.79
N ILE A 75 0.11 -2.59 -0.11
CA ILE A 75 0.21 -3.15 -1.46
C ILE A 75 1.62 -3.70 -1.66
N SER A 76 1.71 -4.82 -2.37
CA SER A 76 3.01 -5.38 -2.79
C SER A 76 2.85 -6.18 -4.07
N VAL A 77 3.95 -6.31 -4.82
CA VAL A 77 4.04 -7.20 -5.99
C VAL A 77 4.28 -8.62 -5.46
N ASN A 78 3.24 -9.17 -4.88
CA ASN A 78 3.14 -10.54 -4.38
C ASN A 78 1.73 -11.02 -4.72
N ASP A 79 1.48 -12.32 -4.59
CA ASP A 79 0.12 -12.82 -4.77
C ASP A 79 -0.73 -12.61 -3.50
N ALA A 80 -2.04 -12.80 -3.63
CA ALA A 80 -2.97 -12.56 -2.54
C ALA A 80 -2.81 -13.55 -1.38
N HIS A 81 -2.40 -14.79 -1.66
CA HIS A 81 -2.16 -15.80 -0.62
C HIS A 81 -0.98 -15.39 0.28
N VAL A 82 0.10 -14.93 -0.33
CA VAL A 82 1.28 -14.44 0.39
C VAL A 82 0.92 -13.21 1.22
N MET A 83 0.16 -12.28 0.64
CA MET A 83 -0.24 -11.06 1.34
C MET A 83 -1.09 -11.37 2.58
N LYS A 84 -2.02 -12.31 2.48
CA LYS A 84 -2.83 -12.71 3.63
C LYS A 84 -1.96 -13.34 4.72
N ALA A 85 -1.09 -14.28 4.35
CA ALA A 85 -0.22 -14.95 5.32
C ALA A 85 0.71 -13.95 6.02
N TRP A 86 1.25 -12.99 5.28
CA TRP A 86 2.09 -11.95 5.84
C TRP A 86 1.33 -11.06 6.81
N GLY A 87 0.12 -10.65 6.44
CA GLY A 87 -0.75 -9.88 7.32
C GLY A 87 -1.07 -10.61 8.61
N GLU A 88 -1.33 -11.91 8.54
CA GLU A 88 -1.56 -12.74 9.73
C GLU A 88 -0.34 -12.75 10.65
N GLN A 89 0.85 -12.98 10.09
CA GLN A 89 2.08 -13.07 10.87
C GLN A 89 2.41 -11.76 11.59
N VAL A 90 2.13 -10.63 10.96
CA VAL A 90 2.44 -9.30 11.55
C VAL A 90 1.30 -8.78 12.43
N GLY A 91 0.16 -9.47 12.46
CA GLY A 91 -0.98 -9.02 13.26
C GLY A 91 -1.77 -7.90 12.59
N ALA A 92 -1.73 -7.82 11.27
CA ALA A 92 -2.36 -6.74 10.51
C ALA A 92 -3.81 -7.04 10.10
N LEU A 93 -4.22 -8.31 10.10
CA LEU A 93 -5.57 -8.66 9.65
C LEU A 93 -6.64 -8.04 10.54
N GLY A 94 -7.68 -7.52 9.91
CA GLY A 94 -8.75 -6.79 10.60
C GLY A 94 -8.44 -5.31 10.79
N LYS A 95 -7.21 -4.87 10.50
CA LYS A 95 -6.79 -3.47 10.58
C LYS A 95 -6.33 -2.95 9.23
N ILE A 96 -5.38 -3.62 8.63
CA ILE A 96 -4.78 -3.22 7.35
C ILE A 96 -5.32 -4.14 6.26
N VAL A 97 -5.85 -3.56 5.19
CA VAL A 97 -6.26 -4.34 4.02
C VAL A 97 -5.01 -4.72 3.23
N MET A 98 -4.81 -6.01 3.00
CA MET A 98 -3.64 -6.52 2.31
C MET A 98 -3.99 -6.74 0.84
N LEU A 99 -3.40 -5.95 -0.05
CA LEU A 99 -3.70 -5.94 -1.49
C LEU A 99 -2.52 -6.48 -2.28
N ALA A 100 -2.81 -7.34 -3.24
CA ALA A 100 -1.82 -7.96 -4.12
C ALA A 100 -1.84 -7.29 -5.50
N ASP A 101 -0.69 -6.80 -5.94
CA ASP A 101 -0.46 -6.30 -7.29
C ASP A 101 0.47 -7.27 -8.02
N SER A 102 -0.01 -8.49 -8.26
CA SER A 102 0.82 -9.63 -8.69
C SER A 102 1.58 -9.38 -9.99
N HIS A 103 1.00 -8.62 -10.91
CA HIS A 103 1.61 -8.29 -12.21
C HIS A 103 2.25 -6.91 -12.24
N ALA A 104 2.40 -6.26 -11.09
CA ALA A 104 2.95 -4.91 -10.99
C ALA A 104 2.19 -3.88 -11.85
N GLN A 105 0.92 -4.11 -12.11
CA GLN A 105 0.10 -3.21 -12.94
C GLN A 105 -0.05 -1.82 -12.32
N LEU A 106 -0.31 -1.79 -11.02
CA LEU A 106 -0.41 -0.53 -10.31
C LEU A 106 0.95 0.17 -10.24
N ALA A 107 2.01 -0.57 -9.95
CA ALA A 107 3.35 0.00 -9.89
C ALA A 107 3.74 0.63 -11.23
N GLN A 108 3.42 -0.03 -12.34
CA GLN A 108 3.66 0.51 -13.68
C GLN A 108 2.81 1.75 -13.94
N ALA A 109 1.53 1.71 -13.60
CA ALA A 109 0.63 2.84 -13.80
C ALA A 109 1.05 4.07 -12.99
N LEU A 110 1.61 3.87 -11.79
CA LEU A 110 2.10 4.95 -10.94
C LEU A 110 3.54 5.38 -11.28
N GLY A 111 4.23 4.64 -12.14
CA GLY A 111 5.61 4.94 -12.50
C GLY A 111 6.61 4.69 -11.38
N VAL A 112 6.36 3.69 -10.52
CA VAL A 112 7.19 3.40 -9.34
C VAL A 112 7.86 2.03 -9.40
N THR A 113 7.93 1.41 -10.58
CA THR A 113 8.63 0.13 -10.71
C THR A 113 10.14 0.28 -10.54
N ARG A 114 10.77 -0.77 -10.03
CA ARG A 114 12.22 -0.87 -9.91
C ARG A 114 12.64 -2.33 -10.02
N ASP A 115 13.77 -2.56 -10.68
CA ASP A 115 14.41 -3.88 -10.69
C ASP A 115 15.27 -4.02 -9.42
N PHE A 116 14.87 -4.96 -8.56
CA PHE A 116 15.57 -5.25 -7.31
C PHE A 116 16.58 -6.40 -7.47
N GLY A 117 16.94 -6.76 -8.70
CA GLY A 117 17.92 -7.78 -8.97
C GLY A 117 17.35 -9.20 -9.00
N PRO A 118 18.23 -10.21 -9.04
CA PRO A 118 17.79 -11.60 -9.29
C PRO A 118 17.00 -12.23 -8.15
N VAL A 119 17.08 -11.68 -6.94
CA VAL A 119 16.37 -12.25 -5.78
C VAL A 119 14.91 -11.84 -5.76
N LEU A 120 14.62 -10.56 -5.99
CA LEU A 120 13.25 -10.05 -5.92
C LEU A 120 12.64 -9.75 -7.29
N GLY A 121 13.45 -9.43 -8.28
CA GLY A 121 12.97 -9.07 -9.61
C GLY A 121 12.35 -7.68 -9.65
N GLU A 122 11.42 -7.47 -10.58
CA GLU A 122 10.73 -6.19 -10.73
C GLU A 122 9.64 -6.05 -9.68
N ARG A 123 9.76 -5.02 -8.88
CA ARG A 123 8.85 -4.70 -7.77
C ARG A 123 8.54 -3.21 -7.78
N ALA A 124 7.80 -2.75 -6.81
CA ALA A 124 7.57 -1.33 -6.61
C ALA A 124 8.60 -0.74 -5.66
N LYS A 125 8.98 0.50 -5.91
CA LYS A 125 9.70 1.31 -4.93
C LYS A 125 8.81 1.45 -3.70
N ARG A 126 9.44 1.54 -2.52
CA ARG A 126 8.70 1.85 -1.30
C ARG A 126 8.10 3.24 -1.44
N CYS A 127 6.80 3.35 -1.24
CA CYS A 127 6.12 4.64 -1.38
C CYS A 127 4.80 4.61 -0.60
N CYS A 128 4.18 5.77 -0.51
CA CYS A 128 2.84 5.90 0.03
C CYS A 128 2.05 6.91 -0.77
N PHE A 129 0.75 6.82 -0.70
CA PHE A 129 -0.14 7.83 -1.23
C PHE A 129 -1.47 7.78 -0.48
N VAL A 130 -2.11 8.92 -0.40
CA VAL A 130 -3.44 9.04 0.20
C VAL A 130 -4.38 9.49 -0.89
N ALA A 131 -5.49 8.79 -1.04
CA ALA A 131 -6.54 9.17 -1.98
C ALA A 131 -7.81 9.53 -1.21
N ASP A 132 -8.46 10.59 -1.65
CA ASP A 132 -9.74 11.04 -1.13
C ASP A 132 -10.72 11.12 -2.30
N LYS A 133 -11.77 10.29 -2.26
CA LYS A 133 -12.75 10.19 -3.34
C LYS A 133 -12.09 9.93 -4.70
N GLY A 134 -11.06 9.08 -4.69
CA GLY A 134 -10.34 8.67 -5.89
C GLY A 134 -9.26 9.65 -6.37
N ILE A 135 -9.06 10.77 -5.70
CA ILE A 135 -8.05 11.77 -6.07
C ILE A 135 -6.87 11.68 -5.09
N ILE A 136 -5.66 11.61 -5.61
CA ILE A 136 -4.44 11.56 -4.79
C ILE A 136 -4.24 12.93 -4.14
N ILE A 137 -4.24 12.97 -2.80
CA ILE A 137 -4.06 14.21 -2.03
C ILE A 137 -2.69 14.30 -1.36
N HIS A 138 -1.97 13.18 -1.26
CA HIS A 138 -0.61 13.13 -0.72
C HIS A 138 0.14 11.96 -1.35
N SER A 139 1.44 12.13 -1.57
CA SER A 139 2.30 11.05 -2.06
C SER A 139 3.74 11.27 -1.65
N PHE A 140 4.47 10.17 -1.46
CA PHE A 140 5.89 10.19 -1.18
C PHE A 140 6.53 8.91 -1.72
N ILE A 141 7.62 9.05 -2.47
CA ILE A 141 8.38 7.93 -3.00
C ILE A 141 9.75 7.93 -2.30
N GLU A 142 10.08 6.81 -1.66
CA GLU A 142 11.36 6.67 -0.94
C GLU A 142 12.53 6.52 -1.90
N GLU A 143 13.68 7.02 -1.47
CA GLU A 143 14.93 6.66 -2.10
C GLU A 143 15.28 5.21 -1.75
N PRO A 144 16.06 4.50 -2.59
CA PRO A 144 16.40 3.11 -2.34
C PRO A 144 16.96 2.87 -0.94
N GLY A 145 16.39 1.89 -0.25
CA GLY A 145 16.83 1.49 1.08
C GLY A 145 16.36 2.39 2.22
N GLN A 146 15.56 3.41 1.94
CA GLN A 146 15.09 4.36 2.95
C GLN A 146 13.66 4.05 3.41
N LEU A 147 13.36 4.49 4.62
CA LEU A 147 12.00 4.54 5.16
C LEU A 147 11.89 5.85 5.95
N THR A 148 11.34 6.86 5.31
CA THR A 148 11.22 8.22 5.84
C THR A 148 9.79 8.75 5.68
N GLY A 149 9.49 9.38 4.57
CA GLY A 149 8.20 10.01 4.32
C GLY A 149 7.05 9.05 4.07
N SER A 150 7.32 7.77 3.81
CA SER A 150 6.28 6.75 3.63
C SER A 150 5.93 6.00 4.92
N SER A 151 6.54 6.35 6.04
CA SER A 151 6.23 5.75 7.34
C SER A 151 4.84 6.19 7.82
N ALA A 152 4.26 5.39 8.72
CA ALA A 152 2.97 5.74 9.32
C ALA A 152 3.02 7.10 10.02
N GLU A 153 4.08 7.35 10.77
CA GLU A 153 4.28 8.61 11.47
C GLU A 153 4.30 9.81 10.50
N ALA A 154 5.05 9.69 9.41
CA ALA A 154 5.16 10.77 8.43
C ALA A 154 3.83 11.07 7.74
N ILE A 155 3.06 10.03 7.41
CA ILE A 155 1.75 10.22 6.78
C ILE A 155 0.77 10.88 7.76
N LEU A 156 0.76 10.45 9.02
CA LEU A 156 -0.10 11.07 10.04
C LEU A 156 0.20 12.56 10.17
N GLU A 157 1.47 12.93 10.17
CA GLU A 157 1.87 14.33 10.22
C GLU A 157 1.39 15.10 8.98
N ALA A 158 1.47 14.50 7.81
CA ALA A 158 1.02 15.11 6.55
C ALA A 158 -0.49 15.29 6.48
N LEU A 159 -1.26 14.53 7.24
CA LEU A 159 -2.73 14.57 7.25
C LEU A 159 -3.31 15.56 8.26
N GLN A 160 -2.58 16.56 8.61
CA GLN A 160 -3.03 17.59 9.55
C GLN A 160 -4.37 18.23 9.18
#